data_a45042ec2ab8fa3b6d525fc5ffadd167
#
_entry.id   a45042ec2ab8fa3b6d525fc5ffadd167
#
_cell.length_a   1.000
_cell.length_b   1.000
_cell.length_c   1.000
_cell.angle_alpha   90.00
_cell.angle_beta   90.00
_cell.angle_gamma   90.00
#
_symmetry.space_group_name_H-M   'P 1'
#
loop_
_entity.id
_entity.type
_entity.pdbx_description
1 polymer ?
#
loop_
_entity_poly.entity_id
_entity_poly.type
_entity_poly.pdbx_seq_one_letter_code
_entity_poly.pdbx_strand_id
1 'polypeptide(L)'
;MTDKFVVLVTCSTAVEARRIAHAVVHARLAACVNILPGAVQSIYRWKGKVESAREHLLLIKTSRKRLAKLRATVERMHSYDVPEFIALPIAAGSPAFLAWLDECL
;
A
#
# COMPACT_ATOMS: atom_id res chain seq x y z
N MET A 1 -16.72 -5.50 11.90
CA MET A 1 -15.44 -4.86 11.52
C MET A 1 -14.30 -5.82 11.80
N THR A 2 -13.42 -6.00 10.85
CA THR A 2 -12.26 -6.86 11.04
C THR A 2 -11.08 -6.04 11.59
N ASP A 3 -9.96 -6.69 11.90
CA ASP A 3 -8.71 -6.00 12.22
C ASP A 3 -7.81 -5.84 10.98
N LYS A 4 -8.36 -6.09 9.79
CA LYS A 4 -7.64 -6.03 8.52
C LYS A 4 -7.84 -4.67 7.86
N PHE A 5 -6.82 -4.28 7.08
CA PHE A 5 -6.79 -3.00 6.37
C PHE A 5 -6.32 -3.19 4.94
N VAL A 6 -6.84 -2.35 4.06
CA VAL A 6 -6.27 -2.12 2.73
C VAL A 6 -5.53 -0.79 2.79
N VAL A 7 -4.25 -0.81 2.46
CA VAL A 7 -3.44 0.40 2.43
C VAL A 7 -3.19 0.80 0.98
N LEU A 8 -3.44 2.06 0.69
CA LEU A 8 -3.22 2.64 -0.63
C LEU A 8 -1.88 3.37 -0.63
N VAL A 9 -1.04 3.02 -1.59
CA VAL A 9 0.26 3.67 -1.83
C VAL A 9 0.41 3.85 -3.33
N THR A 10 0.89 5.02 -3.76
CA THR A 10 1.20 5.27 -5.17
C THR A 10 2.69 5.42 -5.36
N CYS A 11 3.21 4.89 -6.46
CA CYS A 11 4.63 4.97 -6.82
C CYS A 11 4.77 5.50 -8.24
N SER A 12 5.86 6.24 -8.51
CA SER A 12 6.10 6.81 -9.83
C SER A 12 6.60 5.80 -10.85
N THR A 13 7.24 4.72 -10.41
CA THR A 13 7.79 3.69 -11.30
C THR A 13 7.33 2.29 -10.91
N ALA A 14 7.25 1.42 -11.91
CA ALA A 14 6.92 0.01 -11.69
C ALA A 14 8.01 -0.69 -10.87
N VAL A 15 9.26 -0.32 -11.07
CA VAL A 15 10.39 -0.91 -10.33
C VAL A 15 10.25 -0.63 -8.84
N GLU A 16 9.98 0.60 -8.46
CA GLU A 16 9.80 0.98 -7.05
C GLU A 16 8.58 0.29 -6.45
N ALA A 17 7.46 0.26 -7.20
CA ALA A 17 6.25 -0.40 -6.74
C ALA A 17 6.51 -1.87 -6.42
N ARG A 18 7.17 -2.59 -7.33
CA ARG A 18 7.50 -4.01 -7.12
C ARG A 18 8.47 -4.20 -5.96
N ARG A 19 9.48 -3.33 -5.83
CA ARG A 19 10.45 -3.41 -4.76
C ARG A 19 9.79 -3.27 -3.39
N ILE A 20 8.92 -2.29 -3.23
CA ILE A 20 8.17 -2.08 -1.99
C ILE A 20 7.25 -3.28 -1.72
N ALA A 21 6.50 -3.73 -2.74
CA ALA A 21 5.58 -4.85 -2.59
C ALA A 21 6.30 -6.12 -2.11
N HIS A 22 7.42 -6.47 -2.73
CA HIS A 22 8.20 -7.63 -2.32
C HIS A 22 8.76 -7.48 -0.91
N ALA A 23 9.29 -6.32 -0.58
CA ALA A 23 9.87 -6.09 0.74
C ALA A 23 8.86 -6.26 1.87
N VAL A 24 7.67 -5.68 1.72
CA VAL A 24 6.67 -5.73 2.79
C VAL A 24 6.04 -7.13 2.94
N VAL A 25 5.92 -7.88 1.86
CA VAL A 25 5.42 -9.26 1.91
C VAL A 25 6.49 -10.18 2.52
N HIS A 26 7.74 -10.07 2.09
CA HIS A 26 8.83 -10.85 2.66
C HIS A 26 9.00 -10.61 4.17
N ALA A 27 8.80 -9.39 4.61
CA ALA A 27 8.93 -9.03 6.02
C ALA A 27 7.68 -9.37 6.85
N ARG A 28 6.65 -9.95 6.24
CA ARG A 28 5.36 -10.26 6.86
C ARG A 28 4.66 -9.02 7.44
N LEU A 29 4.90 -7.87 6.84
CA LEU A 29 4.19 -6.63 7.14
C LEU A 29 2.93 -6.49 6.33
N ALA A 30 2.84 -7.25 5.25
CA ALA A 30 1.65 -7.36 4.40
C ALA A 30 1.45 -8.81 4.01
N ALA A 31 0.20 -9.23 3.91
CA ALA A 31 -0.13 -10.57 3.44
C ALA A 31 -0.02 -10.66 1.92
N CYS A 32 -0.45 -9.63 1.23
CA CYS A 32 -0.35 -9.54 -0.22
C CYS A 32 -0.43 -8.09 -0.67
N VAL A 33 0.05 -7.85 -1.88
CA VAL A 33 -0.02 -6.55 -2.54
C VAL A 33 -0.49 -6.75 -3.96
N ASN A 34 -1.54 -6.03 -4.35
CA ASN A 34 -1.92 -5.93 -5.76
C ASN A 34 -1.35 -4.63 -6.31
N ILE A 35 -0.75 -4.70 -7.48
CA ILE A 35 -0.22 -3.53 -8.16
C ILE A 35 -1.04 -3.29 -9.41
N LEU A 36 -1.60 -2.06 -9.55
CA LEU A 36 -2.23 -1.62 -10.78
C LEU A 36 -1.20 -0.78 -11.53
N PRO A 37 -0.52 -1.38 -12.54
CA PRO A 37 0.63 -0.74 -13.17
C PRO A 37 0.20 0.35 -14.13
N GLY A 38 0.66 1.59 -13.87
CA GLY A 38 0.44 2.73 -14.75
C GLY A 38 -1.02 3.10 -14.99
N ALA A 39 -1.94 2.58 -14.16
CA ALA A 39 -3.38 2.76 -14.37
C ALA A 39 -3.93 4.03 -13.72
N VAL A 40 -3.15 4.70 -12.89
CA VAL A 40 -3.60 5.85 -12.13
C VAL A 40 -3.04 7.12 -12.75
N GLN A 41 -3.95 8.02 -13.15
CA GLN A 41 -3.57 9.37 -13.49
C GLN A 41 -3.92 10.25 -12.30
N SER A 42 -2.89 10.73 -11.60
CA SER A 42 -3.05 11.52 -10.39
C SER A 42 -2.98 13.01 -10.73
N ILE A 43 -3.92 13.76 -10.20
CA ILE A 43 -3.97 15.21 -10.35
C ILE A 43 -4.00 15.76 -8.92
N TYR A 44 -3.01 16.57 -8.58
CA TYR A 44 -2.83 17.00 -7.18
C TYR A 44 -2.17 18.37 -7.12
N ARG A 45 -2.22 18.97 -5.94
CA ARG A 45 -1.56 20.25 -5.69
C ARG A 45 -0.25 19.99 -4.94
N TRP A 46 0.82 20.53 -5.48
CA TRP A 46 2.14 20.43 -4.85
C TRP A 46 2.84 21.77 -4.96
N LYS A 47 3.27 22.31 -3.82
CA LYS A 47 3.96 23.61 -3.73
C LYS A 47 3.21 24.73 -4.49
N GLY A 48 1.90 24.77 -4.33
CA GLY A 48 1.05 25.79 -4.92
C GLY A 48 0.66 25.59 -6.37
N LYS A 49 1.12 24.50 -7.01
CA LYS A 49 0.81 24.23 -8.40
C LYS A 49 -0.02 22.96 -8.54
N VAL A 50 -0.88 22.94 -9.54
CA VAL A 50 -1.60 21.71 -9.92
C VAL A 50 -0.71 20.90 -10.84
N GLU A 51 -0.43 19.68 -10.40
CA GLU A 51 0.45 18.75 -11.10
C GLU A 51 -0.36 17.55 -11.59
N SER A 52 0.18 16.85 -12.57
CA SER A 52 -0.39 15.59 -13.08
C SER A 52 0.73 14.59 -13.25
N ALA A 53 0.47 13.37 -12.82
CA ALA A 53 1.45 12.29 -12.95
C ALA A 53 0.73 10.97 -13.20
N ARG A 54 1.39 10.08 -13.94
CA ARG A 54 0.94 8.69 -14.09
C ARG A 54 1.63 7.87 -13.01
N GLU A 55 0.84 7.11 -12.25
CA GLU A 55 1.35 6.37 -11.12
C GLU A 55 0.90 4.93 -11.13
N HIS A 56 1.59 4.11 -10.32
CA HIS A 56 1.27 2.72 -10.06
C HIS A 56 0.64 2.65 -8.67
N LEU A 57 -0.55 2.07 -8.59
CA LEU A 57 -1.28 1.99 -7.32
C LEU A 57 -1.05 0.63 -6.68
N LEU A 58 -0.64 0.64 -5.41
CA LEU A 58 -0.51 -0.55 -4.60
C LEU A 58 -1.71 -0.66 -3.66
N LEU A 59 -2.34 -1.84 -3.66
CA LEU A 59 -3.36 -2.21 -2.70
C LEU A 59 -2.72 -3.24 -1.76
N ILE A 60 -2.35 -2.79 -0.57
CA ILE A 60 -1.60 -3.61 0.41
C ILE A 60 -2.56 -4.13 1.47
N LYS A 61 -2.64 -5.45 1.65
CA LYS A 61 -3.50 -6.04 2.67
C LYS A 61 -2.68 -6.39 3.89
N THR A 62 -3.11 -5.88 5.03
CA THR A 62 -2.38 -6.01 6.29
C THR A 62 -3.35 -6.05 7.47
N SER A 63 -2.82 -6.11 8.68
CA SER A 63 -3.59 -6.06 9.91
C SER A 63 -3.23 -4.82 10.73
N ARG A 64 -4.09 -4.48 11.68
CA ARG A 64 -3.85 -3.38 12.60
C ARG A 64 -2.51 -3.53 13.30
N LYS A 65 -2.18 -4.74 13.70
CA LYS A 65 -0.94 -5.05 14.43
C LYS A 65 0.31 -4.70 13.62
N ARG A 66 0.25 -4.85 12.29
CA ARG A 66 1.40 -4.61 11.41
C ARG A 66 1.47 -3.19 10.86
N LEU A 67 0.43 -2.41 11.04
CA LEU A 67 0.23 -1.16 10.31
C LEU A 67 1.34 -0.13 10.54
N ALA A 68 1.78 0.04 11.78
CA ALA A 68 2.82 1.03 12.11
C ALA A 68 4.16 0.67 11.47
N LYS A 69 4.56 -0.60 11.52
CA LYS A 69 5.81 -1.06 10.88
C LYS A 69 5.72 -1.01 9.37
N LEU A 70 4.56 -1.35 8.81
CA LEU A 70 4.33 -1.24 7.37
C LEU A 70 4.52 0.20 6.91
N ARG A 71 3.92 1.14 7.61
CA ARG A 71 4.05 2.56 7.28
C ARG A 71 5.51 3.02 7.33
N ALA A 72 6.22 2.68 8.38
CA ALA A 72 7.63 3.05 8.53
C ALA A 72 8.49 2.49 7.38
N THR A 73 8.24 1.25 6.99
CA THR A 73 8.98 0.61 5.90
C THR A 73 8.67 1.26 4.56
N VAL A 74 7.40 1.52 4.27
CA VAL A 74 7.01 2.19 3.02
C VAL A 74 7.64 3.58 2.94
N GLU A 75 7.55 4.36 4.01
CA GLU A 75 8.11 5.72 4.03
C GLU A 75 9.63 5.71 3.84
N ARG A 76 10.33 4.74 4.44
CA ARG A 76 11.77 4.62 4.29
C ARG A 76 12.19 4.25 2.87
N MET A 77 11.42 3.40 2.20
CA MET A 77 11.75 2.90 0.87
C MET A 77 11.28 3.80 -0.26
N HIS A 78 10.35 4.70 0.01
CA HIS A 78 9.70 5.50 -1.02
C HIS A 78 10.59 6.66 -1.47
N SER A 79 10.55 6.96 -2.78
CA SER A 79 11.32 8.07 -3.36
C SER A 79 10.71 9.43 -3.12
N TYR A 80 9.41 9.51 -2.78
CA TYR A 80 8.74 10.78 -2.52
C TYR A 80 9.07 11.31 -1.13
N ASP A 81 9.11 12.63 -1.00
CA ASP A 81 9.24 13.28 0.32
C ASP A 81 8.01 13.01 1.19
N VAL A 82 6.84 13.05 0.56
CA VAL A 82 5.56 12.82 1.26
C VAL A 82 4.78 11.77 0.48
N PRO A 83 5.05 10.47 0.73
CA PRO A 83 4.33 9.41 0.02
C PRO A 83 2.90 9.27 0.53
N GLU A 84 1.99 8.88 -0.36
CA GLU A 84 0.65 8.52 0.03
C GLU A 84 0.69 7.23 0.86
N PHE A 85 0.03 7.24 2.00
CA PHE A 85 -0.18 6.05 2.82
C PHE A 85 -1.53 6.21 3.50
N ILE A 86 -2.54 5.55 2.96
CA ILE A 86 -3.91 5.63 3.46
C ILE A 86 -4.35 4.24 3.87
N ALA A 87 -4.73 4.06 5.12
CA ALA A 87 -5.21 2.79 5.63
C ALA A 87 -6.74 2.82 5.72
N LEU A 88 -7.39 1.93 4.97
CA LEU A 88 -8.83 1.79 4.96
C LEU A 88 -9.20 0.51 5.70
N PRO A 89 -10.05 0.57 6.73
CA PRO A 89 -10.45 -0.64 7.44
C PRO A 89 -11.33 -1.51 6.55
N ILE A 90 -11.11 -2.82 6.61
CA ILE A 90 -11.94 -3.80 5.93
C ILE A 90 -13.11 -4.13 6.85
N ALA A 91 -14.30 -3.71 6.47
CA ALA A 91 -15.49 -3.93 7.29
C ALA A 91 -15.87 -5.40 7.35
N ALA A 92 -15.76 -6.12 6.21
CA ALA A 92 -16.13 -7.51 6.08
C ALA A 92 -15.41 -8.14 4.90
N GLY A 93 -15.24 -9.43 4.93
CA GLY A 93 -14.65 -10.20 3.83
C GLY A 93 -15.03 -11.66 3.99
N SER A 94 -14.72 -12.49 3.00
CA SER A 94 -14.98 -13.91 3.12
C SER A 94 -14.14 -14.50 4.26
N PRO A 95 -14.71 -15.40 5.09
CA PRO A 95 -13.97 -15.97 6.21
C PRO A 95 -12.68 -16.66 5.79
N ALA A 96 -12.69 -17.38 4.66
CA ALA A 96 -11.52 -18.08 4.19
C ALA A 96 -10.39 -17.11 3.80
N PHE A 97 -10.72 -16.01 3.13
CA PHE A 97 -9.74 -15.03 2.73
C PHE A 97 -9.14 -14.29 3.93
N LEU A 98 -10.01 -13.90 4.88
CA LEU A 98 -9.55 -13.23 6.11
C LEU A 98 -8.63 -14.13 6.93
N ALA A 99 -8.95 -15.43 7.01
CA ALA A 99 -8.09 -16.41 7.68
C ALA A 99 -6.75 -16.55 6.98
N TRP A 100 -6.76 -16.56 5.65
CA TRP A 100 -5.52 -16.62 4.87
C TRP A 100 -4.65 -15.39 5.11
N LEU A 101 -5.25 -14.20 5.21
CA LEU A 101 -4.49 -13.00 5.56
C LEU A 101 -3.76 -13.17 6.89
N ASP A 102 -4.44 -13.73 7.89
CA ASP A 102 -3.83 -13.98 9.20
C ASP A 102 -2.64 -14.92 9.12
N GLU A 103 -2.73 -15.97 8.31
CA GLU A 103 -1.64 -16.93 8.15
C GLU A 103 -0.38 -16.30 7.57
N CYS A 104 -0.53 -15.26 6.77
CA CYS A 104 0.58 -14.61 6.08
C CYS A 104 1.22 -13.45 6.87
N LEU A 105 0.65 -13.10 7.99
CA LEU A 105 1.09 -11.94 8.78
C LEU A 105 1.81 -12.29 10.09
#